data_90faf7c7d725186670cabf23c6033b04
#
_entry.id   90faf7c7d725186670cabf23c6033b04
#
_cell.length_a   1.000
_cell.length_b   1.000
_cell.length_c   1.000
_cell.angle_alpha   90.00
_cell.angle_beta   90.00
_cell.angle_gamma   90.00
#
_symmetry.space_group_name_H-M   'P 1'
#
loop_
_entity.id
_entity.type
_entity.pdbx_description
1 polymer ?
#
loop_
_entity_poly.entity_id
_entity_poly.type
_entity_poly.pdbx_seq_one_letter_code
_entity_poly.pdbx_strand_id
1 'polypeptide(L)'
;MSGVEDSESPEPSRPQSDCQETGLNMKDLLALHKIMNNTVVVNEEPVRNGVKNIELRDISKLGYTPVYDRDDDMDKYTDKYTLGMQKENMGLVSSPSESFTGSSESVYSREHVAMKKGVGLLSGVALIVGTMIGSGIFISPKGVLASSGSVGASLIIWTLCGFIALLGALSYAELGTMITKSGAEYAYLQEAFSPLHRTLGPIPSFLFAWTSVLILKPALFGVTAMSFAVYAVEPFYGKCGHDDTIVKIVACLCLFLITFINAYSVDLATKVQNLFTIMKLVAVAIIIAGGVYMLSTGSTEHLNTGFEDTTDSFAMFALAFYDGLWAYDGWNNLNYITEELKNPSRNLPLAIMIGIPLVTVCYILMNVSYFTVLSKYDLLLSNAVASSWGDVVLGGATLIIPLAVVLSAFGGCNGTCFTGGRVMYVAAREGHLPEVFSYIHVTQLTPLPSLIVSVILACVLVLAGEIFALIDFFSFTAWFFYGLTMASLIVLRVTQKDRPRPYKVPIIVPVIVLLVSVYLVVAPIIQDPRIEFLYAFLFSVSGLIFYVPFVLYGKKIKYMQNITYLFQVVLMVAPSKYVPTE
;
A
#
# COMPACT_ATOMS: atom_id res chain seq x y z
N MET A 1 -29.29 23.10 -66.46
CA MET A 1 -28.33 23.85 -67.25
C MET A 1 -27.04 23.95 -66.48
N SER A 2 -26.03 23.40 -67.10
CA SER A 2 -24.57 23.55 -67.03
C SER A 2 -23.95 23.36 -65.64
N GLY A 3 -23.16 22.42 -65.35
CA GLY A 3 -22.06 21.76 -66.09
C GLY A 3 -20.76 22.47 -65.80
N VAL A 4 -19.78 21.75 -65.34
CA VAL A 4 -18.33 21.94 -65.47
C VAL A 4 -17.67 21.35 -64.23
N GLU A 5 -17.12 20.22 -64.37
CA GLU A 5 -15.77 19.75 -64.76
C GLU A 5 -14.81 19.61 -63.55
N ASP A 6 -14.39 18.37 -63.43
CA ASP A 6 -13.31 17.86 -62.60
C ASP A 6 -11.96 18.47 -62.93
N SER A 7 -11.14 18.72 -61.92
CA SER A 7 -9.68 18.80 -62.09
C SER A 7 -9.00 18.06 -60.96
N GLU A 8 -8.60 16.86 -61.24
CA GLU A 8 -7.63 16.07 -60.46
C GLU A 8 -6.27 16.80 -60.42
N SER A 9 -5.69 16.88 -59.23
CA SER A 9 -4.29 17.20 -59.03
C SER A 9 -3.60 16.02 -58.31
N PRO A 10 -2.35 15.67 -58.68
CA PRO A 10 -1.76 14.38 -58.39
C PRO A 10 -1.23 14.28 -56.95
N GLU A 11 -1.40 13.09 -56.35
CA GLU A 11 -0.78 12.68 -55.10
C GLU A 11 0.76 12.71 -55.19
N PRO A 12 1.45 13.14 -54.10
CA PRO A 12 2.88 12.94 -54.00
C PRO A 12 3.18 11.53 -53.45
N SER A 13 4.03 10.82 -54.20
CA SER A 13 4.62 9.53 -53.92
C SER A 13 5.23 9.45 -52.48
N ARG A 14 4.81 8.45 -51.70
CA ARG A 14 5.46 8.04 -50.45
C ARG A 14 6.79 7.34 -50.73
N PRO A 15 7.86 7.63 -49.98
CA PRO A 15 9.05 6.78 -49.99
C PRO A 15 8.76 5.48 -49.24
N GLN A 16 8.95 4.36 -49.87
CA GLN A 16 9.08 3.05 -49.25
C GLN A 16 10.34 3.07 -48.37
N SER A 17 10.16 2.99 -47.06
CA SER A 17 11.23 2.65 -46.13
C SER A 17 11.01 1.23 -45.64
N ASP A 18 11.98 0.38 -45.91
CA ASP A 18 12.09 -1.01 -45.48
C ASP A 18 11.88 -1.14 -43.96
N CYS A 19 10.73 -1.64 -43.55
CA CYS A 19 10.54 -2.25 -42.24
C CYS A 19 10.85 -3.75 -42.38
N GLN A 20 12.06 -4.14 -42.05
CA GLN A 20 12.35 -5.53 -41.73
C GLN A 20 11.53 -5.90 -40.46
N GLU A 21 10.48 -6.67 -40.69
CA GLU A 21 9.78 -7.41 -39.64
C GLU A 21 10.77 -8.41 -39.01
N THR A 22 11.28 -8.11 -37.84
CA THR A 22 11.90 -9.11 -36.96
C THR A 22 10.81 -9.95 -36.32
N GLY A 23 10.20 -10.81 -37.08
CA GLY A 23 9.24 -11.81 -36.62
C GLY A 23 9.97 -12.88 -35.81
N LEU A 24 9.96 -12.76 -34.49
CA LEU A 24 10.35 -13.86 -33.58
C LEU A 24 9.40 -15.03 -33.80
N ASN A 25 9.97 -16.16 -34.25
CA ASN A 25 9.24 -17.42 -34.46
C ASN A 25 8.77 -18.01 -33.11
N MET A 26 7.64 -18.72 -33.10
CA MET A 26 7.09 -19.40 -31.92
C MET A 26 8.12 -20.35 -31.25
N LYS A 27 9.07 -20.89 -32.00
CA LYS A 27 10.16 -21.71 -31.48
C LYS A 27 11.17 -20.90 -30.66
N ASP A 28 11.41 -19.65 -31.04
CA ASP A 28 12.34 -18.75 -30.33
C ASP A 28 11.71 -18.27 -29.01
N LEU A 29 10.38 -18.04 -29.01
CA LEU A 29 9.60 -17.74 -27.81
C LEU A 29 9.59 -18.92 -26.82
N LEU A 30 9.47 -20.15 -27.30
CA LEU A 30 9.55 -21.37 -26.48
C LEU A 30 10.95 -21.60 -25.90
N ALA A 31 12.00 -21.23 -26.64
CA ALA A 31 13.38 -21.29 -26.16
C ALA A 31 13.62 -20.26 -25.05
N LEU A 32 13.12 -19.03 -25.22
CA LEU A 32 13.16 -18.00 -24.18
C LEU A 32 12.42 -18.41 -22.92
N HIS A 33 11.27 -19.06 -23.06
CA HIS A 33 10.52 -19.59 -21.91
C HIS A 33 11.31 -20.65 -21.11
N LYS A 34 12.00 -21.57 -21.80
CA LYS A 34 12.87 -22.55 -21.14
C LYS A 34 14.06 -21.90 -20.43
N ILE A 35 14.62 -20.82 -20.99
CA ILE A 35 15.71 -20.06 -20.37
C ILE A 35 15.19 -19.29 -19.14
N MET A 36 14.01 -18.68 -19.19
CA MET A 36 13.43 -17.92 -18.08
C MET A 36 13.00 -18.80 -16.91
N ASN A 37 12.55 -20.01 -17.16
CA ASN A 37 12.17 -20.96 -16.09
C ASN A 37 13.38 -21.68 -15.46
N ASN A 38 14.53 -21.72 -16.16
CA ASN A 38 15.79 -22.25 -15.65
C ASN A 38 16.80 -21.12 -15.44
N THR A 39 16.50 -20.16 -14.56
CA THR A 39 17.36 -19.02 -14.29
C THR A 39 18.72 -19.48 -13.75
N VAL A 40 19.71 -19.52 -14.61
CA VAL A 40 21.13 -19.58 -14.23
C VAL A 40 21.52 -18.16 -13.84
N VAL A 41 21.89 -17.95 -12.59
CA VAL A 41 22.52 -16.69 -12.15
C VAL A 41 23.90 -16.63 -12.80
N VAL A 42 24.07 -15.77 -13.79
CA VAL A 42 25.37 -15.42 -14.32
C VAL A 42 25.94 -14.31 -13.47
N ASN A 43 26.98 -14.63 -12.69
CA ASN A 43 27.81 -13.61 -12.05
C ASN A 43 28.57 -12.85 -13.12
N GLU A 44 28.30 -11.56 -13.28
CA GLU A 44 29.11 -10.65 -14.09
C GLU A 44 30.40 -10.30 -13.31
N GLU A 45 31.49 -10.91 -13.68
CA GLU A 45 32.82 -10.30 -13.51
C GLU A 45 33.06 -9.30 -14.67
N PRO A 46 33.73 -8.16 -14.41
CA PRO A 46 33.96 -7.16 -15.46
C PRO A 46 35.05 -7.65 -16.42
N VAL A 47 34.64 -8.15 -17.58
CA VAL A 47 35.57 -8.49 -18.66
C VAL A 47 35.84 -7.26 -19.53
N ARG A 48 37.09 -6.82 -19.50
CA ARG A 48 37.66 -5.89 -20.49
C ARG A 48 37.70 -6.54 -21.88
N ASN A 49 37.10 -5.87 -22.84
CA ASN A 49 37.32 -5.96 -24.29
C ASN A 49 37.34 -7.35 -24.94
N GLY A 50 36.33 -7.63 -25.73
CA GLY A 50 36.39 -8.63 -26.78
C GLY A 50 35.07 -9.37 -27.01
N VAL A 51 34.32 -8.92 -28.02
CA VAL A 51 33.18 -9.65 -28.56
C VAL A 51 33.65 -11.02 -29.07
N LYS A 52 33.27 -12.10 -28.41
CA LYS A 52 33.30 -13.46 -28.95
C LYS A 52 31.87 -13.99 -29.05
N ASN A 53 31.49 -14.35 -30.24
CA ASN A 53 30.29 -15.11 -30.54
C ASN A 53 30.26 -16.39 -29.71
N ILE A 54 29.24 -16.53 -28.87
CA ILE A 54 28.99 -17.77 -28.12
C ILE A 54 28.11 -18.64 -29.00
N GLU A 55 28.72 -19.67 -29.60
CA GLU A 55 27.99 -20.81 -30.17
C GLU A 55 27.27 -21.56 -29.03
N LEU A 56 25.97 -21.70 -29.16
CA LEU A 56 25.13 -22.53 -28.27
C LEU A 56 25.52 -24.02 -28.42
N ARG A 57 26.48 -24.48 -27.64
CA ARG A 57 26.76 -25.89 -27.48
C ARG A 57 25.91 -26.47 -26.34
N ASP A 58 25.35 -27.61 -26.63
CA ASP A 58 24.47 -28.47 -25.87
C ASP A 58 24.72 -28.46 -24.34
N ILE A 59 23.78 -27.88 -23.56
CA ILE A 59 23.85 -27.72 -22.10
C ILE A 59 23.79 -29.07 -21.37
N SER A 60 23.43 -30.18 -22.06
CA SER A 60 23.40 -31.53 -21.49
C SER A 60 24.76 -32.04 -21.05
N LYS A 61 25.87 -31.40 -21.49
CA LYS A 61 27.25 -31.79 -21.14
C LYS A 61 27.78 -31.17 -19.83
N LEU A 62 27.00 -30.31 -19.18
CA LEU A 62 27.40 -29.63 -17.94
C LEU A 62 26.98 -30.36 -16.66
N GLY A 63 26.50 -31.60 -16.75
CA GLY A 63 26.27 -32.43 -15.55
C GLY A 63 25.07 -32.02 -14.69
N TYR A 64 24.14 -31.24 -15.21
CA TYR A 64 22.93 -30.89 -14.50
C TYR A 64 21.81 -31.89 -14.80
N THR A 65 21.53 -32.78 -13.86
CA THR A 65 20.26 -33.53 -13.85
C THR A 65 19.16 -32.64 -13.30
N PRO A 66 18.03 -32.44 -14.00
CA PRO A 66 16.89 -31.73 -13.43
C PRO A 66 16.29 -32.60 -12.31
N VAL A 67 16.26 -32.05 -11.11
CA VAL A 67 15.51 -32.67 -10.01
C VAL A 67 14.03 -32.36 -10.27
N TYR A 68 13.34 -33.32 -10.84
CA TYR A 68 11.89 -33.38 -10.83
C TYR A 68 11.47 -33.97 -9.48
N ASP A 69 11.02 -33.12 -8.56
CA ASP A 69 10.30 -33.60 -7.40
C ASP A 69 8.90 -34.03 -7.85
N ARG A 70 8.67 -35.34 -7.79
CA ARG A 70 7.33 -35.90 -7.82
C ARG A 70 6.70 -35.73 -6.46
N ASP A 71 5.48 -35.23 -6.47
CA ASP A 71 4.54 -35.13 -5.35
C ASP A 71 4.17 -36.55 -4.81
N ASP A 72 5.02 -37.19 -4.01
CA ASP A 72 4.63 -38.44 -3.31
C ASP A 72 5.43 -38.73 -2.03
N ASP A 73 5.99 -37.76 -1.31
CA ASP A 73 6.68 -38.04 -0.03
C ASP A 73 6.52 -36.89 1.00
N MET A 74 5.30 -36.43 1.27
CA MET A 74 5.07 -35.42 2.33
C MET A 74 4.94 -36.01 3.74
N ASP A 75 4.92 -37.33 3.88
CA ASP A 75 4.78 -38.00 5.19
C ASP A 75 6.10 -38.45 5.86
N LYS A 76 7.25 -38.21 5.23
CA LYS A 76 8.56 -38.64 5.79
C LYS A 76 9.37 -37.56 6.49
N TYR A 77 8.92 -36.29 6.46
CA TYR A 77 9.71 -35.18 7.03
C TYR A 77 9.38 -34.81 8.47
N THR A 78 8.34 -35.37 9.09
CA THR A 78 7.98 -35.09 10.48
C THR A 78 8.78 -35.87 11.54
N ASP A 79 9.46 -36.95 11.17
CA ASP A 79 10.17 -37.78 12.15
C ASP A 79 11.66 -37.52 12.30
N LYS A 80 12.25 -36.59 11.55
CA LYS A 80 13.71 -36.37 11.57
C LYS A 80 14.18 -35.22 12.48
N TYR A 81 13.27 -34.41 13.00
CA TYR A 81 13.60 -33.26 13.86
C TYR A 81 13.44 -33.49 15.37
N THR A 82 12.99 -34.70 15.78
CA THR A 82 12.76 -34.99 17.22
C THR A 82 13.87 -35.85 17.87
N LEU A 83 14.90 -36.22 17.14
CA LEU A 83 15.98 -37.14 17.66
C LEU A 83 17.37 -36.51 17.72
N GLY A 84 17.51 -35.18 17.56
CA GLY A 84 18.79 -34.46 17.53
C GLY A 84 19.25 -33.82 18.84
N MET A 85 18.51 -33.92 19.93
CA MET A 85 18.84 -33.27 21.20
C MET A 85 19.04 -34.27 22.36
N GLN A 86 19.92 -35.23 22.22
CA GLN A 86 20.52 -35.93 23.38
C GLN A 86 21.71 -36.70 22.90
N LYS A 87 22.93 -36.11 23.00
CA LYS A 87 24.21 -36.76 23.26
C LYS A 87 25.36 -35.81 22.92
N GLU A 88 25.65 -34.91 23.81
CA GLU A 88 26.99 -34.36 23.97
C GLU A 88 27.29 -34.28 25.47
N ASN A 89 27.93 -35.32 25.94
CA ASN A 89 28.84 -35.26 27.10
C ASN A 89 29.63 -36.57 27.10
N MET A 90 30.86 -36.50 26.84
CA MET A 90 31.99 -37.23 27.45
C MET A 90 33.15 -37.50 26.45
N GLY A 91 34.32 -37.02 26.81
CA GLY A 91 35.54 -37.81 26.69
C GLY A 91 36.62 -37.30 25.75
N LEU A 92 37.49 -36.53 26.29
CA LEU A 92 38.94 -36.39 26.08
C LEU A 92 39.68 -37.52 25.31
N VAL A 93 40.69 -37.09 24.51
CA VAL A 93 42.09 -37.59 24.44
C VAL A 93 42.64 -37.78 23.01
N SER A 94 43.72 -37.03 22.78
CA SER A 94 44.93 -37.28 21.93
C SER A 94 44.85 -37.22 20.39
N SER A 95 45.64 -36.28 19.86
CA SER A 95 46.29 -36.27 18.54
C SER A 95 47.36 -37.40 18.39
N PRO A 96 47.97 -37.73 17.21
CA PRO A 96 48.47 -36.78 16.23
C PRO A 96 48.43 -37.22 14.74
N SER A 97 48.81 -36.26 13.87
CA SER A 97 49.59 -36.33 12.62
C SER A 97 48.97 -36.79 11.30
N GLU A 98 49.17 -35.88 10.33
CA GLU A 98 49.46 -36.07 8.88
C GLU A 98 48.35 -36.57 7.96
N SER A 99 47.97 -35.82 6.96
CA SER A 99 48.69 -35.45 5.75
C SER A 99 47.79 -34.61 4.84
N PHE A 100 48.40 -33.62 4.22
CA PHE A 100 47.90 -32.79 3.13
C PHE A 100 47.43 -33.60 1.93
N THR A 101 46.14 -33.43 1.53
CA THR A 101 45.76 -33.46 0.12
C THR A 101 44.64 -32.45 -0.05
N GLY A 102 44.93 -31.39 -0.81
CA GLY A 102 44.01 -30.31 -1.09
C GLY A 102 42.87 -30.75 -2.02
N SER A 103 41.67 -30.47 -1.59
CA SER A 103 40.55 -30.18 -2.46
C SER A 103 39.88 -28.95 -1.89
N SER A 104 40.12 -27.84 -2.55
CA SER A 104 39.41 -26.59 -2.28
C SER A 104 37.92 -26.79 -2.61
N GLU A 105 37.15 -27.29 -1.65
CA GLU A 105 35.72 -27.07 -1.64
C GLU A 105 35.51 -25.55 -1.39
N SER A 106 35.30 -24.80 -2.48
CA SER A 106 34.76 -23.48 -2.39
C SER A 106 33.36 -23.60 -1.74
N VAL A 107 33.31 -23.30 -0.45
CA VAL A 107 32.05 -23.05 0.26
C VAL A 107 31.42 -21.85 -0.42
N TYR A 108 30.58 -22.08 -1.43
CA TYR A 108 29.65 -21.10 -1.94
C TYR A 108 28.68 -20.83 -0.79
N SER A 109 28.99 -19.83 0.03
CA SER A 109 27.99 -19.19 0.86
C SER A 109 26.93 -18.63 -0.09
N ARG A 110 25.77 -19.32 -0.17
CA ARG A 110 24.58 -18.75 -0.81
C ARG A 110 24.29 -17.47 -0.05
N GLU A 111 24.68 -16.32 -0.58
CA GLU A 111 24.23 -15.02 -0.09
C GLU A 111 22.71 -15.00 -0.25
N HIS A 112 22.03 -15.23 0.86
CA HIS A 112 20.61 -14.99 0.94
C HIS A 112 20.40 -13.50 0.78
N VAL A 113 19.74 -13.06 -0.30
CA VAL A 113 19.38 -11.67 -0.54
C VAL A 113 18.27 -11.31 0.46
N ALA A 114 18.68 -10.91 1.66
CA ALA A 114 17.79 -10.36 2.67
C ALA A 114 17.59 -8.87 2.40
N MET A 115 16.40 -8.35 2.72
CA MET A 115 16.13 -6.91 2.64
C MET A 115 17.11 -6.14 3.54
N LYS A 116 17.78 -5.14 2.98
CA LYS A 116 18.80 -4.37 3.69
C LYS A 116 18.14 -3.52 4.78
N LYS A 117 18.52 -3.73 6.04
CA LYS A 117 18.08 -2.88 7.17
C LYS A 117 18.61 -1.45 7.00
N GLY A 118 17.80 -0.59 6.38
CA GLY A 118 18.16 0.80 6.05
C GLY A 118 17.46 1.85 6.89
N VAL A 119 16.26 1.56 7.42
CA VAL A 119 15.36 2.54 8.05
C VAL A 119 15.70 2.77 9.52
N GLY A 120 16.21 3.96 9.85
CA GLY A 120 16.45 4.41 11.22
C GLY A 120 15.23 5.09 11.85
N LEU A 121 15.37 5.58 13.09
CA LEU A 121 14.28 6.26 13.81
C LEU A 121 13.76 7.49 13.04
N LEU A 122 14.65 8.39 12.60
CA LEU A 122 14.24 9.60 11.88
C LEU A 122 13.53 9.28 10.56
N SER A 123 14.05 8.29 9.83
CA SER A 123 13.40 7.81 8.60
C SER A 123 12.04 7.15 8.89
N GLY A 124 11.90 6.45 10.02
CA GLY A 124 10.62 5.88 10.46
C GLY A 124 9.60 6.97 10.79
N VAL A 125 10.00 8.03 11.53
CA VAL A 125 9.14 9.20 11.80
C VAL A 125 8.74 9.87 10.48
N ALA A 126 9.72 10.14 9.61
CA ALA A 126 9.47 10.77 8.31
C ALA A 126 8.52 9.94 7.43
N LEU A 127 8.61 8.61 7.49
CA LEU A 127 7.69 7.73 6.77
C LEU A 127 6.27 7.84 7.33
N ILE A 128 6.08 7.77 8.64
CA ILE A 128 4.75 7.92 9.28
C ILE A 128 4.15 9.29 8.91
N VAL A 129 4.87 10.37 9.19
CA VAL A 129 4.42 11.74 8.90
C VAL A 129 4.16 11.93 7.40
N GLY A 130 5.08 11.43 6.56
CA GLY A 130 4.97 11.56 5.10
C GLY A 130 3.85 10.74 4.48
N THR A 131 3.41 9.63 5.09
CA THR A 131 2.28 8.84 4.60
C THR A 131 0.95 9.37 5.13
N MET A 132 0.88 9.78 6.40
CA MET A 132 -0.35 10.33 7.00
C MET A 132 -0.69 11.72 6.41
N ILE A 133 0.27 12.64 6.33
CA ILE A 133 0.03 13.94 5.68
C ILE A 133 -0.02 13.70 4.16
N GLY A 134 -1.20 13.33 3.69
CA GLY A 134 -1.52 13.11 2.28
C GLY A 134 -2.47 14.17 1.75
N SER A 135 -3.47 13.73 0.99
CA SER A 135 -4.60 14.55 0.53
C SER A 135 -5.69 14.71 1.58
N GLY A 136 -5.73 13.83 2.59
CA GLY A 136 -6.82 13.74 3.57
C GLY A 136 -7.10 15.04 4.30
N ILE A 137 -6.09 15.71 4.84
CA ILE A 137 -6.24 16.97 5.57
C ILE A 137 -6.78 18.15 4.70
N PHE A 138 -6.71 18.03 3.39
CA PHE A 138 -7.21 19.04 2.46
C PHE A 138 -8.63 18.75 1.97
N ILE A 139 -9.10 17.50 2.02
CA ILE A 139 -10.42 17.05 1.57
C ILE A 139 -11.36 16.76 2.74
N SER A 140 -10.91 16.01 3.75
CA SER A 140 -11.72 15.57 4.88
C SER A 140 -12.33 16.66 5.76
N PRO A 141 -11.75 17.88 5.89
CA PRO A 141 -12.38 18.91 6.73
C PRO A 141 -13.84 19.18 6.38
N LYS A 142 -14.19 19.13 5.07
CA LYS A 142 -15.58 19.26 4.60
C LYS A 142 -16.47 18.11 5.09
N GLY A 143 -16.03 16.86 4.94
CA GLY A 143 -16.78 15.68 5.36
C GLY A 143 -16.96 15.61 6.88
N VAL A 144 -15.88 15.86 7.63
CA VAL A 144 -15.95 15.90 9.11
C VAL A 144 -16.92 16.97 9.59
N LEU A 145 -16.89 18.19 9.01
CA LEU A 145 -17.79 19.27 9.37
C LEU A 145 -19.24 18.97 8.96
N ALA A 146 -19.45 18.44 7.76
CA ALA A 146 -20.79 18.08 7.26
C ALA A 146 -21.48 17.07 8.18
N SER A 147 -20.74 16.07 8.64
CA SER A 147 -21.26 15.00 9.49
C SER A 147 -21.33 15.37 10.97
N SER A 148 -20.41 16.22 11.49
CA SER A 148 -20.42 16.67 12.89
C SER A 148 -21.35 17.84 13.17
N GLY A 149 -21.64 18.66 12.17
CA GLY A 149 -22.55 19.78 12.21
C GLY A 149 -21.97 21.07 12.78
N SER A 150 -20.91 21.07 13.58
CA SER A 150 -20.34 22.26 14.22
C SER A 150 -18.82 22.30 14.20
N VAL A 151 -18.27 23.51 14.31
CA VAL A 151 -16.82 23.77 14.37
C VAL A 151 -16.19 23.08 15.58
N GLY A 152 -16.80 23.22 16.76
CA GLY A 152 -16.28 22.62 18.00
C GLY A 152 -16.27 21.09 17.96
N ALA A 153 -17.37 20.46 17.51
CA ALA A 153 -17.44 19.01 17.35
C ALA A 153 -16.43 18.51 16.31
N SER A 154 -16.28 19.21 15.19
CA SER A 154 -15.28 18.89 14.18
C SER A 154 -13.87 18.85 14.76
N LEU A 155 -13.43 19.87 15.52
CA LEU A 155 -12.11 19.92 16.14
C LEU A 155 -11.91 18.81 17.19
N ILE A 156 -12.95 18.48 17.96
CA ILE A 156 -12.91 17.33 18.89
C ILE A 156 -12.72 16.03 18.13
N ILE A 157 -13.45 15.81 17.01
CA ILE A 157 -13.31 14.61 16.19
C ILE A 157 -11.90 14.50 15.64
N TRP A 158 -11.31 15.57 15.10
CA TRP A 158 -9.93 15.58 14.63
C TRP A 158 -8.93 15.17 15.73
N THR A 159 -9.14 15.67 16.96
CA THR A 159 -8.31 15.31 18.12
C THR A 159 -8.47 13.84 18.49
N LEU A 160 -9.72 13.36 18.56
CA LEU A 160 -10.03 11.96 18.91
C LEU A 160 -9.54 11.00 17.82
N CYS A 161 -9.62 11.36 16.53
CA CYS A 161 -9.05 10.56 15.43
C CYS A 161 -7.54 10.37 15.61
N GLY A 162 -6.81 11.43 15.96
CA GLY A 162 -5.38 11.33 16.25
C GLY A 162 -5.08 10.43 17.46
N PHE A 163 -5.90 10.52 18.50
CA PHE A 163 -5.77 9.66 19.67
C PHE A 163 -6.07 8.19 19.36
N ILE A 164 -7.16 7.90 18.63
CA ILE A 164 -7.51 6.55 18.18
C ILE A 164 -6.41 5.96 17.30
N ALA A 165 -5.90 6.74 16.34
CA ALA A 165 -4.79 6.33 15.48
C ALA A 165 -3.52 6.00 16.30
N LEU A 166 -3.22 6.80 17.32
CA LEU A 166 -2.09 6.54 18.22
C LEU A 166 -2.28 5.24 19.01
N LEU A 167 -3.46 5.01 19.61
CA LEU A 167 -3.75 3.77 20.34
C LEU A 167 -3.68 2.54 19.44
N GLY A 168 -4.23 2.63 18.22
CA GLY A 168 -4.15 1.59 17.20
C GLY A 168 -2.69 1.28 16.85
N ALA A 169 -1.91 2.31 16.52
CA ALA A 169 -0.51 2.18 16.13
C ALA A 169 0.37 1.60 17.24
N LEU A 170 0.14 1.96 18.51
CA LEU A 170 0.85 1.36 19.64
C LEU A 170 0.53 -0.13 19.79
N SER A 171 -0.72 -0.55 19.54
CA SER A 171 -1.10 -1.96 19.50
C SER A 171 -0.39 -2.71 18.37
N TYR A 172 -0.28 -2.08 17.20
CA TYR A 172 0.51 -2.61 16.08
C TYR A 172 2.01 -2.62 16.36
N ALA A 173 2.53 -1.69 17.17
CA ALA A 173 3.92 -1.73 17.61
C ALA A 173 4.21 -2.98 18.45
N GLU A 174 3.29 -3.42 19.31
CA GLU A 174 3.44 -4.70 20.03
C GLU A 174 3.46 -5.87 19.05
N LEU A 175 2.49 -5.93 18.11
CA LEU A 175 2.45 -6.97 17.08
C LEU A 175 3.71 -6.98 16.21
N GLY A 176 4.14 -5.84 15.70
CA GLY A 176 5.30 -5.72 14.81
C GLY A 176 6.65 -5.97 15.50
N THR A 177 6.77 -5.72 16.79
CA THR A 177 7.98 -6.07 17.56
C THR A 177 8.01 -7.55 17.95
N MET A 178 6.85 -8.21 18.07
CA MET A 178 6.72 -9.64 18.35
C MET A 178 6.78 -10.49 17.08
N ILE A 179 6.17 -10.00 15.99
CA ILE A 179 6.11 -10.67 14.68
C ILE A 179 6.84 -9.78 13.69
N THR A 180 8.12 -10.05 13.46
CA THR A 180 8.99 -9.22 12.62
C THR A 180 8.81 -9.47 11.12
N LYS A 181 7.84 -10.30 10.73
CA LYS A 181 7.50 -10.58 9.33
C LYS A 181 6.83 -9.37 8.68
N SER A 182 7.19 -9.09 7.44
CA SER A 182 6.50 -8.09 6.60
C SER A 182 5.07 -8.52 6.29
N GLY A 183 4.20 -7.54 5.99
CA GLY A 183 2.80 -7.79 5.63
C GLY A 183 1.78 -7.36 6.67
N ALA A 184 2.22 -6.77 7.80
CA ALA A 184 1.37 -6.17 8.85
C ALA A 184 0.16 -7.06 9.21
N GLU A 185 -1.08 -6.58 9.00
CA GLU A 185 -2.33 -7.26 9.37
C GLU A 185 -2.38 -8.71 8.85
N TYR A 186 -1.94 -8.93 7.61
CA TYR A 186 -1.89 -10.27 7.03
C TYR A 186 -1.08 -11.24 7.90
N ALA A 187 0.14 -10.84 8.26
CA ALA A 187 1.04 -11.67 9.07
C ALA A 187 0.48 -11.85 10.49
N TYR A 188 -0.14 -10.81 11.07
CA TYR A 188 -0.70 -10.87 12.42
C TYR A 188 -1.91 -11.79 12.50
N LEU A 189 -2.83 -11.70 11.54
CA LEU A 189 -4.00 -12.58 11.44
C LEU A 189 -3.58 -14.03 11.19
N GLN A 190 -2.60 -14.24 10.31
CA GLN A 190 -2.06 -15.57 10.01
C GLN A 190 -1.46 -16.22 11.27
N GLU A 191 -0.61 -15.50 12.00
CA GLU A 191 0.06 -16.01 13.18
C GLU A 191 -0.90 -16.25 14.36
N ALA A 192 -1.95 -15.42 14.48
CA ALA A 192 -2.91 -15.54 15.59
C ALA A 192 -3.92 -16.66 15.38
N PHE A 193 -4.47 -16.79 14.19
CA PHE A 193 -5.63 -17.65 13.94
C PHE A 193 -5.29 -18.97 13.27
N SER A 194 -4.27 -19.03 12.40
CA SER A 194 -3.93 -20.27 11.66
C SER A 194 -3.59 -21.46 12.56
N PRO A 195 -2.88 -21.28 13.71
CA PRO A 195 -2.60 -22.39 14.62
C PRO A 195 -3.83 -22.92 15.37
N LEU A 196 -4.93 -22.13 15.45
CA LEU A 196 -6.12 -22.52 16.22
C LEU A 196 -6.95 -23.60 15.53
N HIS A 197 -7.01 -23.58 14.20
CA HIS A 197 -7.80 -24.56 13.46
C HIS A 197 -7.26 -24.71 12.02
N ARG A 198 -7.06 -25.96 11.60
CA ARG A 198 -6.43 -26.28 10.30
C ARG A 198 -7.12 -25.65 9.08
N THR A 199 -8.45 -25.63 9.06
CA THR A 199 -9.24 -25.14 7.91
C THR A 199 -9.82 -23.75 8.09
N LEU A 200 -10.22 -23.37 9.32
CA LEU A 200 -10.85 -22.09 9.61
C LEU A 200 -9.81 -21.02 10.04
N GLY A 201 -8.67 -21.46 10.56
CA GLY A 201 -7.62 -20.56 11.05
C GLY A 201 -7.07 -19.60 10.01
N PRO A 202 -6.75 -20.04 8.78
CA PRO A 202 -6.24 -19.15 7.73
C PRO A 202 -7.30 -18.22 7.11
N ILE A 203 -8.61 -18.42 7.35
CA ILE A 203 -9.68 -17.62 6.74
C ILE A 203 -9.51 -16.11 7.00
N PRO A 204 -9.27 -15.62 8.23
CA PRO A 204 -9.15 -14.19 8.47
C PRO A 204 -8.03 -13.53 7.67
N SER A 205 -6.86 -14.16 7.59
CA SER A 205 -5.72 -13.66 6.81
C SER A 205 -6.00 -13.70 5.30
N PHE A 206 -6.67 -14.76 4.83
CA PHE A 206 -7.08 -14.85 3.44
C PHE A 206 -8.11 -13.77 3.06
N LEU A 207 -9.16 -13.57 3.86
CA LEU A 207 -10.17 -12.55 3.61
C LEU A 207 -9.57 -11.14 3.66
N PHE A 208 -8.61 -10.90 4.56
CA PHE A 208 -7.85 -9.66 4.56
C PHE A 208 -7.07 -9.48 3.25
N ALA A 209 -6.31 -10.50 2.81
CA ALA A 209 -5.55 -10.43 1.56
C ALA A 209 -6.48 -10.18 0.36
N TRP A 210 -7.58 -10.93 0.27
CA TRP A 210 -8.61 -10.79 -0.76
C TRP A 210 -9.16 -9.37 -0.84
N THR A 211 -9.64 -8.87 0.29
CA THR A 211 -10.28 -7.55 0.37
C THR A 211 -9.28 -6.41 0.22
N SER A 212 -8.09 -6.55 0.83
CA SER A 212 -7.05 -5.52 0.77
C SER A 212 -6.54 -5.30 -0.64
N VAL A 213 -6.29 -6.39 -1.37
CA VAL A 213 -5.73 -6.34 -2.72
C VAL A 213 -6.74 -5.86 -3.76
N LEU A 214 -7.98 -6.33 -3.66
CA LEU A 214 -8.98 -6.05 -4.69
C LEU A 214 -9.78 -4.77 -4.43
N ILE A 215 -9.84 -4.31 -3.18
CA ILE A 215 -10.66 -3.15 -2.80
C ILE A 215 -9.88 -2.10 -2.02
N LEU A 216 -9.34 -2.43 -0.81
CA LEU A 216 -8.81 -1.39 0.07
C LEU A 216 -7.68 -0.59 -0.58
N LYS A 217 -6.67 -1.26 -1.13
CA LYS A 217 -5.53 -0.58 -1.75
C LYS A 217 -5.91 0.15 -3.04
N PRO A 218 -6.71 -0.43 -3.95
CA PRO A 218 -7.22 0.30 -5.12
C PRO A 218 -8.13 1.48 -4.76
N ALA A 219 -9.01 1.35 -3.75
CA ALA A 219 -9.88 2.45 -3.30
C ALA A 219 -9.05 3.62 -2.75
N LEU A 220 -8.10 3.33 -1.84
CA LEU A 220 -7.19 4.35 -1.30
C LEU A 220 -6.38 5.03 -2.41
N PHE A 221 -5.89 4.27 -3.40
CA PHE A 221 -5.18 4.79 -4.56
C PHE A 221 -6.08 5.68 -5.43
N GLY A 222 -7.34 5.27 -5.64
CA GLY A 222 -8.35 6.04 -6.37
C GLY A 222 -8.72 7.34 -5.66
N VAL A 223 -9.02 7.30 -4.36
CA VAL A 223 -9.39 8.49 -3.57
C VAL A 223 -8.25 9.52 -3.54
N THR A 224 -7.00 9.08 -3.35
CA THR A 224 -5.86 10.00 -3.39
C THR A 224 -5.64 10.61 -4.77
N ALA A 225 -5.91 9.87 -5.85
CA ALA A 225 -5.85 10.40 -7.22
C ALA A 225 -7.01 11.36 -7.54
N MET A 226 -8.22 11.09 -7.03
CA MET A 226 -9.34 12.04 -7.14
C MET A 226 -9.04 13.34 -6.39
N SER A 227 -8.46 13.24 -5.20
CA SER A 227 -7.99 14.41 -4.45
C SER A 227 -6.98 15.24 -5.23
N PHE A 228 -6.00 14.59 -5.87
CA PHE A 228 -5.07 15.26 -6.78
C PHE A 228 -5.82 15.98 -7.90
N ALA A 229 -6.78 15.31 -8.53
CA ALA A 229 -7.50 15.83 -9.68
C ALA A 229 -8.37 17.04 -9.32
N VAL A 230 -9.08 17.01 -8.19
CA VAL A 230 -9.90 18.14 -7.71
C VAL A 230 -9.04 19.40 -7.61
N TYR A 231 -7.91 19.34 -6.91
CA TYR A 231 -7.04 20.50 -6.74
C TYR A 231 -6.26 20.88 -8.00
N ALA A 232 -6.02 19.94 -8.93
CA ALA A 232 -5.37 20.22 -10.21
C ALA A 232 -6.31 20.94 -11.19
N VAL A 233 -7.62 20.67 -11.11
CA VAL A 233 -8.64 21.22 -12.02
C VAL A 233 -9.21 22.54 -11.50
N GLU A 234 -9.34 22.70 -10.19
CA GLU A 234 -9.97 23.84 -9.53
C GLU A 234 -9.45 25.21 -10.02
N PRO A 235 -8.12 25.48 -10.15
CA PRO A 235 -7.63 26.79 -10.61
C PRO A 235 -8.11 27.22 -12.01
N PHE A 236 -8.52 26.28 -12.86
CA PHE A 236 -8.96 26.54 -14.23
C PHE A 236 -10.47 26.84 -14.33
N TYR A 237 -11.26 26.33 -13.38
CA TYR A 237 -12.73 26.47 -13.38
C TYR A 237 -13.23 27.48 -12.35
N GLY A 238 -12.43 27.84 -11.36
CA GLY A 238 -12.77 28.80 -10.32
C GLY A 238 -14.07 28.45 -9.58
N LYS A 239 -14.84 29.48 -9.25
CA LYS A 239 -16.11 29.34 -8.46
C LYS A 239 -17.26 28.70 -9.25
N CYS A 240 -17.13 28.51 -10.57
CA CYS A 240 -18.21 27.97 -11.41
C CYS A 240 -18.42 26.45 -11.25
N GLY A 241 -17.55 25.78 -10.47
CA GLY A 241 -17.55 24.33 -10.34
C GLY A 241 -16.96 23.64 -11.57
N HIS A 242 -16.50 22.44 -11.40
CA HIS A 242 -15.92 21.62 -12.47
C HIS A 242 -16.85 20.43 -12.79
N ASP A 243 -16.74 19.92 -14.01
CA ASP A 243 -17.40 18.67 -14.40
C ASP A 243 -16.67 17.48 -13.73
N ASP A 244 -17.42 16.64 -13.03
CA ASP A 244 -16.91 15.43 -12.39
C ASP A 244 -16.21 14.50 -13.37
N THR A 245 -16.61 14.50 -14.63
CA THR A 245 -16.00 13.71 -15.70
C THR A 245 -14.54 14.12 -15.91
N ILE A 246 -14.25 15.42 -15.88
CA ILE A 246 -12.88 15.93 -16.06
C ILE A 246 -12.01 15.54 -14.87
N VAL A 247 -12.53 15.64 -13.65
CA VAL A 247 -11.83 15.20 -12.43
C VAL A 247 -11.48 13.71 -12.52
N LYS A 248 -12.43 12.87 -12.92
CA LYS A 248 -12.21 11.42 -13.08
C LYS A 248 -11.17 11.10 -14.14
N ILE A 249 -11.18 11.80 -15.27
CA ILE A 249 -10.16 11.65 -16.34
C ILE A 249 -8.78 12.04 -15.83
N VAL A 250 -8.63 13.19 -15.17
CA VAL A 250 -7.37 13.67 -14.61
C VAL A 250 -6.86 12.71 -13.52
N ALA A 251 -7.76 12.18 -12.69
CA ALA A 251 -7.42 11.17 -11.69
C ALA A 251 -6.85 9.89 -12.34
N CYS A 252 -7.51 9.37 -13.38
CA CYS A 252 -7.02 8.19 -14.11
C CYS A 252 -5.64 8.45 -14.76
N LEU A 253 -5.42 9.61 -15.36
CA LEU A 253 -4.12 9.98 -15.92
C LEU A 253 -3.02 10.01 -14.83
N CYS A 254 -3.34 10.55 -13.66
CA CYS A 254 -2.45 10.55 -12.50
C CYS A 254 -2.11 9.11 -12.06
N LEU A 255 -3.13 8.21 -11.97
CA LEU A 255 -2.95 6.80 -11.62
C LEU A 255 -1.99 6.08 -12.59
N PHE A 256 -2.18 6.28 -13.90
CA PHE A 256 -1.29 5.71 -14.92
C PHE A 256 0.14 6.25 -14.84
N LEU A 257 0.30 7.56 -14.67
CA LEU A 257 1.63 8.19 -14.56
C LEU A 257 2.39 7.66 -13.35
N ILE A 258 1.75 7.59 -12.19
CA ILE A 258 2.37 7.09 -10.95
C ILE A 258 2.70 5.61 -11.07
N THR A 259 1.81 4.82 -11.67
CA THR A 259 2.07 3.40 -11.91
C THR A 259 3.26 3.21 -12.85
N PHE A 260 3.36 4.03 -13.90
CA PHE A 260 4.51 4.02 -14.80
C PHE A 260 5.83 4.34 -14.06
N ILE A 261 5.84 5.37 -13.20
CA ILE A 261 7.02 5.72 -12.38
C ILE A 261 7.45 4.54 -11.49
N ASN A 262 6.48 3.90 -10.81
CA ASN A 262 6.75 2.76 -9.92
C ASN A 262 7.15 1.49 -10.68
N ALA A 263 6.65 1.29 -11.89
CA ALA A 263 7.02 0.18 -12.75
C ALA A 263 8.43 0.34 -13.32
N TYR A 264 8.80 1.58 -13.67
CA TYR A 264 10.07 1.89 -14.32
C TYR A 264 11.26 1.78 -13.37
N SER A 265 11.18 2.32 -12.13
CA SER A 265 12.31 2.31 -11.21
C SER A 265 11.88 2.55 -9.75
N VAL A 266 12.31 1.67 -8.85
CA VAL A 266 12.14 1.84 -7.40
C VAL A 266 12.86 3.09 -6.89
N ASP A 267 14.08 3.37 -7.41
CA ASP A 267 14.85 4.55 -7.01
C ASP A 267 14.17 5.85 -7.43
N LEU A 268 13.60 5.89 -8.64
CA LEU A 268 12.85 7.05 -9.11
C LEU A 268 11.61 7.28 -8.25
N ALA A 269 10.83 6.23 -7.98
CA ALA A 269 9.65 6.30 -7.12
C ALA A 269 10.00 6.83 -5.70
N THR A 270 11.13 6.39 -5.14
CA THR A 270 11.62 6.85 -3.82
C THR A 270 12.07 8.32 -3.84
N LYS A 271 12.78 8.76 -4.88
CA LYS A 271 13.18 10.17 -5.02
C LYS A 271 11.98 11.09 -5.17
N VAL A 272 11.01 10.68 -5.97
CA VAL A 272 9.71 11.37 -6.13
C VAL A 272 9.02 11.47 -4.77
N GLN A 273 8.93 10.37 -4.01
CA GLN A 273 8.33 10.36 -2.67
C GLN A 273 8.99 11.36 -1.72
N ASN A 274 10.32 11.38 -1.67
CA ASN A 274 11.07 12.26 -0.77
C ASN A 274 10.85 13.74 -1.12
N LEU A 275 10.90 14.09 -2.41
CA LEU A 275 10.68 15.45 -2.88
C LEU A 275 9.28 15.95 -2.47
N PHE A 276 8.26 15.16 -2.78
CA PHE A 276 6.88 15.56 -2.47
C PHE A 276 6.57 15.55 -0.96
N THR A 277 7.27 14.75 -0.16
CA THR A 277 7.16 14.82 1.31
C THR A 277 7.64 16.16 1.86
N ILE A 278 8.73 16.70 1.35
CA ILE A 278 9.20 18.05 1.76
C ILE A 278 8.18 19.11 1.34
N MET A 279 7.66 19.03 0.12
CA MET A 279 6.71 20.04 -0.39
C MET A 279 5.40 20.05 0.39
N LYS A 280 4.88 18.88 0.82
CA LYS A 280 3.67 18.83 1.65
C LYS A 280 3.87 19.44 3.05
N LEU A 281 5.03 19.25 3.65
CA LEU A 281 5.35 19.87 4.94
C LEU A 281 5.43 21.41 4.82
N VAL A 282 5.95 21.91 3.71
CA VAL A 282 5.93 23.35 3.40
C VAL A 282 4.50 23.86 3.25
N ALA A 283 3.62 23.14 2.55
CA ALA A 283 2.20 23.51 2.40
C ALA A 283 1.50 23.60 3.76
N VAL A 284 1.68 22.59 4.61
CA VAL A 284 1.13 22.57 5.97
C VAL A 284 1.63 23.77 6.79
N ALA A 285 2.95 24.05 6.72
CA ALA A 285 3.54 25.17 7.43
C ALA A 285 3.00 26.53 6.96
N ILE A 286 2.75 26.72 5.65
CA ILE A 286 2.17 27.95 5.10
C ILE A 286 0.75 28.16 5.66
N ILE A 287 -0.10 27.11 5.65
CA ILE A 287 -1.47 27.21 6.14
C ILE A 287 -1.48 27.52 7.64
N ILE A 288 -0.67 26.81 8.43
CA ILE A 288 -0.58 27.04 9.89
C ILE A 288 -0.08 28.47 10.18
N ALA A 289 0.98 28.92 9.50
CA ALA A 289 1.52 30.27 9.70
C ALA A 289 0.50 31.35 9.32
N GLY A 290 -0.23 31.19 8.20
CA GLY A 290 -1.30 32.07 7.81
C GLY A 290 -2.45 32.12 8.82
N GLY A 291 -2.86 30.94 9.35
CA GLY A 291 -3.87 30.86 10.40
C GLY A 291 -3.43 31.57 11.70
N VAL A 292 -2.19 31.36 12.13
CA VAL A 292 -1.62 32.08 13.30
C VAL A 292 -1.60 33.59 13.06
N TYR A 293 -1.25 34.03 11.86
CA TYR A 293 -1.33 35.45 11.49
C TYR A 293 -2.76 35.98 11.62
N MET A 294 -3.75 35.30 11.04
CA MET A 294 -5.16 35.70 11.13
C MET A 294 -5.69 35.73 12.57
N LEU A 295 -5.32 34.75 13.39
CA LEU A 295 -5.63 34.77 14.83
C LEU A 295 -5.00 35.98 15.54
N SER A 296 -3.78 36.35 15.20
CA SER A 296 -3.10 37.52 15.78
C SER A 296 -3.76 38.85 15.40
N THR A 297 -4.46 38.90 14.26
CA THR A 297 -5.26 40.06 13.83
C THR A 297 -6.68 40.08 14.40
N GLY A 298 -7.06 39.07 15.21
CA GLY A 298 -8.35 39.01 15.88
C GLY A 298 -9.45 38.26 15.12
N SER A 299 -9.13 37.57 14.04
CA SER A 299 -10.07 36.78 13.24
C SER A 299 -10.51 35.51 13.96
N THR A 300 -11.50 35.61 14.87
CA THR A 300 -12.01 34.49 15.69
C THR A 300 -13.51 34.27 15.56
N GLU A 301 -14.19 35.07 14.72
CA GLU A 301 -15.64 35.10 14.59
C GLU A 301 -16.22 33.69 14.33
N HIS A 302 -15.69 32.98 13.35
CA HIS A 302 -16.18 31.64 12.97
C HIS A 302 -15.82 30.56 13.99
N LEU A 303 -14.73 30.72 14.76
CA LEU A 303 -14.36 29.82 15.85
C LEU A 303 -15.29 29.95 17.06
N ASN A 304 -15.83 31.15 17.28
CA ASN A 304 -16.73 31.44 18.41
C ASN A 304 -18.13 30.81 18.25
N THR A 305 -18.51 30.32 17.06
CA THR A 305 -19.76 29.56 16.85
C THR A 305 -19.77 28.26 17.69
N GLY A 306 -18.58 27.75 18.06
CA GLY A 306 -18.44 26.65 19.01
C GLY A 306 -19.22 25.40 18.60
N PHE A 307 -20.23 25.04 19.38
CA PHE A 307 -21.04 23.82 19.22
C PHE A 307 -22.41 24.04 18.60
N GLU A 308 -22.69 25.23 18.04
CA GLU A 308 -23.94 25.51 17.37
C GLU A 308 -24.17 24.53 16.20
N ASP A 309 -25.39 23.98 16.12
CA ASP A 309 -25.82 22.98 15.12
C ASP A 309 -25.08 21.64 15.19
N THR A 310 -24.51 21.27 16.33
CA THR A 310 -23.92 19.93 16.51
C THR A 310 -24.98 18.85 16.25
N THR A 311 -24.63 17.82 15.48
CA THR A 311 -25.54 16.69 15.21
C THR A 311 -25.85 15.89 16.48
N ASP A 312 -27.10 15.42 16.60
CA ASP A 312 -27.53 14.51 17.69
C ASP A 312 -27.42 13.03 17.29
N SER A 313 -27.01 12.75 16.04
CA SER A 313 -26.99 11.40 15.49
C SER A 313 -25.64 10.70 15.73
N PHE A 314 -25.67 9.57 16.44
CA PHE A 314 -24.50 8.73 16.65
C PHE A 314 -23.90 8.16 15.34
N ALA A 315 -24.73 7.93 14.31
CA ALA A 315 -24.22 7.46 13.01
C ALA A 315 -23.49 8.57 12.27
N MET A 316 -24.00 9.81 12.32
CA MET A 316 -23.33 10.95 11.71
C MET A 316 -21.95 11.16 12.36
N PHE A 317 -21.81 10.98 13.66
CA PHE A 317 -20.50 10.99 14.30
C PHE A 317 -19.59 9.86 13.76
N ALA A 318 -20.11 8.65 13.53
CA ALA A 318 -19.32 7.58 12.94
C ALA A 318 -18.81 7.93 11.53
N LEU A 319 -19.66 8.56 10.69
CA LEU A 319 -19.25 9.07 9.38
C LEU A 319 -18.21 10.19 9.49
N ALA A 320 -18.39 11.11 10.45
CA ALA A 320 -17.37 12.13 10.71
C ALA A 320 -16.02 11.52 11.13
N PHE A 321 -16.04 10.42 11.91
CA PHE A 321 -14.84 9.65 12.21
C PHE A 321 -14.27 8.96 10.98
N TYR A 322 -15.07 8.49 10.02
CA TYR A 322 -14.56 7.92 8.77
C TYR A 322 -13.70 8.92 8.01
N ASP A 323 -14.24 10.12 7.77
CA ASP A 323 -13.52 11.19 7.08
C ASP A 323 -12.24 11.59 7.82
N GLY A 324 -12.33 11.75 9.16
CA GLY A 324 -11.19 12.11 9.99
C GLY A 324 -10.12 11.02 10.01
N LEU A 325 -10.52 9.77 10.29
CA LEU A 325 -9.60 8.63 10.39
C LEU A 325 -8.99 8.24 9.04
N TRP A 326 -9.70 8.51 7.92
CA TRP A 326 -9.11 8.38 6.60
C TRP A 326 -7.94 9.36 6.41
N ALA A 327 -8.05 10.60 6.89
CA ALA A 327 -6.93 11.55 6.84
C ALA A 327 -5.74 11.11 7.69
N TYR A 328 -5.99 10.34 8.75
CA TYR A 328 -4.94 9.73 9.58
C TYR A 328 -4.45 8.39 9.03
N ASP A 329 -4.98 7.84 7.93
CA ASP A 329 -4.52 6.56 7.38
C ASP A 329 -3.03 6.57 7.04
N GLY A 330 -2.40 5.42 7.20
CA GLY A 330 -0.94 5.28 7.06
C GLY A 330 -0.18 5.18 8.40
N TRP A 331 -0.87 5.30 9.53
CA TRP A 331 -0.27 5.11 10.87
C TRP A 331 0.35 3.73 11.06
N ASN A 332 -0.13 2.71 10.33
CA ASN A 332 0.35 1.32 10.34
C ASN A 332 1.42 1.03 9.26
N ASN A 333 1.73 1.98 8.38
CA ASN A 333 2.62 1.72 7.23
C ASN A 333 4.03 1.28 7.62
N LEU A 334 4.54 1.74 8.77
CA LEU A 334 5.85 1.32 9.26
C LEU A 334 5.89 -0.19 9.60
N ASN A 335 4.74 -0.80 9.95
CA ASN A 335 4.64 -2.22 10.24
C ASN A 335 4.75 -3.11 8.99
N TYR A 336 4.47 -2.58 7.79
CA TYR A 336 4.67 -3.32 6.53
C TYR A 336 6.14 -3.51 6.16
N ILE A 337 7.04 -2.71 6.73
CA ILE A 337 8.48 -2.72 6.46
C ILE A 337 9.32 -3.04 7.71
N THR A 338 8.76 -3.75 8.67
CA THR A 338 9.42 -4.06 9.95
C THR A 338 10.77 -4.77 9.76
N GLU A 339 10.92 -5.60 8.72
CA GLU A 339 12.17 -6.28 8.37
C GLU A 339 13.29 -5.31 7.94
N GLU A 340 12.94 -4.16 7.37
CA GLU A 340 13.87 -3.13 6.91
C GLU A 340 14.27 -2.15 8.04
N LEU A 341 13.62 -2.24 9.22
CA LEU A 341 13.85 -1.34 10.34
C LEU A 341 15.12 -1.72 11.12
N LYS A 342 15.95 -0.72 11.43
CA LYS A 342 17.06 -0.86 12.39
C LYS A 342 16.48 -0.86 13.80
N ASN A 343 16.83 -1.87 14.61
CA ASN A 343 16.36 -2.00 16.00
C ASN A 343 14.83 -1.83 16.13
N PRO A 344 14.01 -2.69 15.49
CA PRO A 344 12.56 -2.53 15.42
C PRO A 344 11.91 -2.46 16.80
N SER A 345 12.40 -3.20 17.78
CA SER A 345 11.88 -3.18 19.16
C SER A 345 11.92 -1.80 19.82
N ARG A 346 12.84 -0.93 19.43
CA ARG A 346 12.97 0.44 19.93
C ARG A 346 12.42 1.47 18.96
N ASN A 347 12.82 1.37 17.68
CA ASN A 347 12.56 2.44 16.72
C ASN A 347 11.11 2.46 16.24
N LEU A 348 10.41 1.30 16.18
CA LEU A 348 9.02 1.25 15.78
C LEU A 348 8.10 1.97 16.79
N PRO A 349 8.11 1.65 18.11
CA PRO A 349 7.29 2.39 19.08
C PRO A 349 7.66 3.88 19.16
N LEU A 350 8.94 4.22 19.14
CA LEU A 350 9.38 5.62 19.23
C LEU A 350 8.96 6.43 17.99
N ALA A 351 9.06 5.87 16.79
CA ALA A 351 8.62 6.55 15.58
C ALA A 351 7.11 6.84 15.60
N ILE A 352 6.31 5.90 16.12
CA ILE A 352 4.87 6.05 16.33
C ILE A 352 4.56 7.15 17.36
N MET A 353 5.21 7.10 18.53
CA MET A 353 5.00 8.06 19.62
C MET A 353 5.44 9.50 19.29
N ILE A 354 6.32 9.68 18.32
CA ILE A 354 6.74 11.01 17.84
C ILE A 354 5.87 11.42 16.63
N GLY A 355 5.72 10.53 15.65
CA GLY A 355 5.11 10.86 14.36
C GLY A 355 3.62 11.17 14.47
N ILE A 356 2.84 10.34 15.16
CA ILE A 356 1.38 10.51 15.20
C ILE A 356 0.96 11.75 16.01
N PRO A 357 1.50 12.04 17.23
CA PRO A 357 1.17 13.29 17.91
C PRO A 357 1.59 14.53 17.10
N LEU A 358 2.73 14.50 16.40
CA LEU A 358 3.13 15.60 15.52
C LEU A 358 2.09 15.85 14.41
N VAL A 359 1.63 14.80 13.72
CA VAL A 359 0.58 14.91 12.69
C VAL A 359 -0.73 15.41 13.31
N THR A 360 -1.11 14.91 14.49
CA THR A 360 -2.33 15.35 15.20
C THR A 360 -2.31 16.84 15.48
N VAL A 361 -1.19 17.37 16.01
CA VAL A 361 -1.03 18.80 16.25
C VAL A 361 -1.11 19.59 14.93
N CYS A 362 -0.44 19.13 13.87
CA CYS A 362 -0.52 19.77 12.55
C CYS A 362 -1.97 19.82 12.03
N TYR A 363 -2.72 18.72 12.16
CA TYR A 363 -4.10 18.64 11.66
C TYR A 363 -5.08 19.53 12.45
N ILE A 364 -4.94 19.59 13.77
CA ILE A 364 -5.72 20.50 14.60
C ILE A 364 -5.42 21.96 14.20
N LEU A 365 -4.13 22.32 14.10
CA LEU A 365 -3.74 23.68 13.74
C LEU A 365 -4.19 24.09 12.33
N MET A 366 -4.16 23.15 11.36
CA MET A 366 -4.69 23.40 10.02
C MET A 366 -6.20 23.64 10.02
N ASN A 367 -6.97 22.80 10.73
CA ASN A 367 -8.42 23.00 10.84
C ASN A 367 -8.76 24.31 11.56
N VAL A 368 -8.06 24.64 12.64
CA VAL A 368 -8.18 25.95 13.27
C VAL A 368 -7.90 27.07 12.25
N SER A 369 -6.83 26.92 11.44
CA SER A 369 -6.48 27.91 10.41
C SER A 369 -7.59 28.07 9.38
N TYR A 370 -8.25 27.01 8.95
CA TYR A 370 -9.39 27.11 8.03
C TYR A 370 -10.53 27.92 8.63
N PHE A 371 -10.89 27.69 9.88
CA PHE A 371 -11.96 28.39 10.58
C PHE A 371 -11.61 29.82 11.03
N THR A 372 -10.37 30.30 10.85
CA THR A 372 -10.07 31.72 11.07
C THR A 372 -10.71 32.62 10.03
N VAL A 373 -10.94 32.13 8.80
CA VAL A 373 -11.42 32.94 7.66
C VAL A 373 -12.62 32.33 6.92
N LEU A 374 -12.85 31.02 7.07
CA LEU A 374 -13.96 30.32 6.42
C LEU A 374 -15.09 30.11 7.44
N SER A 375 -16.31 30.56 7.12
CA SER A 375 -17.50 30.19 7.87
C SER A 375 -17.81 28.69 7.65
N LYS A 376 -18.67 28.10 8.50
CA LYS A 376 -19.20 26.75 8.31
C LYS A 376 -19.78 26.57 6.89
N TYR A 377 -20.56 27.53 6.40
CA TYR A 377 -21.18 27.45 5.10
C TYR A 377 -20.17 27.55 3.96
N ASP A 378 -19.20 28.47 4.04
CA ASP A 378 -18.15 28.61 3.03
C ASP A 378 -17.32 27.32 2.89
N LEU A 379 -16.99 26.70 4.01
CA LEU A 379 -16.24 25.43 4.01
C LEU A 379 -17.06 24.29 3.40
N LEU A 380 -18.35 24.19 3.72
CA LEU A 380 -19.24 23.16 3.17
C LEU A 380 -19.53 23.35 1.67
N LEU A 381 -19.58 24.59 1.17
CA LEU A 381 -19.75 24.87 -0.24
C LEU A 381 -18.46 24.77 -1.05
N SER A 382 -17.32 24.81 -0.40
CA SER A 382 -16.02 24.72 -1.08
C SER A 382 -15.79 23.34 -1.72
N ASN A 383 -15.30 23.33 -2.96
CA ASN A 383 -14.81 22.13 -3.63
C ASN A 383 -13.35 21.81 -3.23
N ALA A 384 -12.59 22.84 -2.83
CA ALA A 384 -11.19 22.74 -2.46
C ALA A 384 -10.91 23.68 -1.27
N VAL A 385 -11.14 23.19 -0.05
CA VAL A 385 -11.11 23.98 1.21
C VAL A 385 -9.82 24.77 1.37
N ALA A 386 -8.66 24.15 1.12
CA ALA A 386 -7.38 24.83 1.24
C ALA A 386 -7.22 25.97 0.22
N SER A 387 -7.74 25.83 -1.01
CA SER A 387 -7.72 26.90 -2.02
C SER A 387 -8.61 28.06 -1.59
N SER A 388 -9.84 27.77 -1.11
CA SER A 388 -10.76 28.81 -0.61
C SER A 388 -10.15 29.59 0.57
N TRP A 389 -9.44 28.93 1.46
CA TRP A 389 -8.67 29.59 2.52
C TRP A 389 -7.53 30.45 1.94
N GLY A 390 -6.82 29.94 0.93
CA GLY A 390 -5.74 30.65 0.25
C GLY A 390 -6.20 31.92 -0.44
N ASP A 391 -7.38 31.93 -1.06
CA ASP A 391 -7.99 33.10 -1.70
C ASP A 391 -8.15 34.26 -0.71
N VAL A 392 -8.54 33.97 0.52
CA VAL A 392 -8.77 34.99 1.56
C VAL A 392 -7.45 35.46 2.18
N VAL A 393 -6.53 34.54 2.49
CA VAL A 393 -5.32 34.83 3.27
C VAL A 393 -4.15 35.29 2.40
N LEU A 394 -3.96 34.68 1.23
CA LEU A 394 -2.81 34.90 0.34
C LEU A 394 -3.12 35.85 -0.82
N GLY A 395 -4.39 36.11 -1.13
CA GLY A 395 -4.78 36.99 -2.21
C GLY A 395 -4.14 36.65 -3.55
N GLY A 396 -3.28 37.51 -4.09
CA GLY A 396 -2.62 37.28 -5.39
C GLY A 396 -1.68 36.08 -5.46
N ALA A 397 -1.33 35.47 -4.33
CA ALA A 397 -0.47 34.27 -4.25
C ALA A 397 -1.28 32.97 -4.04
N THR A 398 -2.58 33.01 -4.25
CA THR A 398 -3.50 31.89 -3.97
C THR A 398 -3.12 30.58 -4.68
N LEU A 399 -2.55 30.64 -5.91
CA LEU A 399 -2.13 29.47 -6.68
C LEU A 399 -1.08 28.59 -6.00
N ILE A 400 -0.38 29.11 -4.99
CA ILE A 400 0.62 28.34 -4.21
C ILE A 400 -0.07 27.19 -3.49
N ILE A 401 -1.29 27.38 -2.97
CA ILE A 401 -1.99 26.37 -2.19
C ILE A 401 -2.46 25.19 -3.05
N PRO A 402 -3.26 25.36 -4.12
CA PRO A 402 -3.65 24.22 -4.95
C PRO A 402 -2.44 23.49 -5.54
N LEU A 403 -1.39 24.19 -5.96
CA LEU A 403 -0.16 23.56 -6.43
C LEU A 403 0.49 22.70 -5.34
N ALA A 404 0.62 23.21 -4.12
CA ALA A 404 1.19 22.49 -3.00
C ALA A 404 0.36 21.24 -2.61
N VAL A 405 -0.99 21.36 -2.67
CA VAL A 405 -1.89 20.22 -2.41
C VAL A 405 -1.79 19.17 -3.51
N VAL A 406 -1.75 19.58 -4.78
CA VAL A 406 -1.52 18.69 -5.94
C VAL A 406 -0.24 17.87 -5.74
N LEU A 407 0.85 18.53 -5.38
CA LEU A 407 2.13 17.85 -5.15
C LEU A 407 2.07 16.93 -3.92
N SER A 408 1.36 17.33 -2.86
CA SER A 408 1.12 16.50 -1.67
C SER A 408 0.32 15.24 -2.02
N ALA A 409 -0.79 15.39 -2.74
CA ALA A 409 -1.64 14.30 -3.16
C ALA A 409 -0.91 13.33 -4.11
N PHE A 410 -0.11 13.86 -5.05
CA PHE A 410 0.73 13.05 -5.92
C PHE A 410 1.72 12.18 -5.13
N GLY A 411 2.37 12.75 -4.12
CA GLY A 411 3.24 11.98 -3.22
C GLY A 411 2.49 10.91 -2.42
N GLY A 412 1.26 11.21 -1.94
CA GLY A 412 0.37 10.23 -1.29
C GLY A 412 0.00 9.08 -2.22
N CYS A 413 -0.42 9.39 -3.44
CA CYS A 413 -0.69 8.44 -4.51
C CYS A 413 0.51 7.52 -4.80
N ASN A 414 1.72 8.10 -4.91
CA ASN A 414 2.94 7.33 -5.16
C ASN A 414 3.21 6.33 -4.02
N GLY A 415 3.07 6.74 -2.76
CA GLY A 415 3.21 5.86 -1.60
C GLY A 415 2.17 4.73 -1.57
N THR A 416 0.92 5.02 -1.91
CA THR A 416 -0.16 4.03 -1.97
C THR A 416 0.07 3.01 -3.09
N CYS A 417 0.48 3.44 -4.27
CA CYS A 417 0.85 2.56 -5.39
C CYS A 417 1.99 1.63 -4.99
N PHE A 418 3.04 2.18 -4.39
CA PHE A 418 4.22 1.43 -3.96
C PHE A 418 3.87 0.33 -2.95
N THR A 419 3.09 0.67 -1.91
CA THR A 419 2.69 -0.29 -0.87
C THR A 419 1.65 -1.29 -1.36
N GLY A 420 0.68 -0.86 -2.17
CA GLY A 420 -0.38 -1.71 -2.71
C GLY A 420 0.16 -2.85 -3.59
N GLY A 421 1.11 -2.56 -4.48
CA GLY A 421 1.77 -3.57 -5.30
C GLY A 421 2.53 -4.62 -4.47
N ARG A 422 3.14 -4.23 -3.36
CA ARG A 422 3.86 -5.16 -2.47
C ARG A 422 2.92 -6.06 -1.67
N VAL A 423 1.77 -5.57 -1.22
CA VAL A 423 0.77 -6.39 -0.52
C VAL A 423 0.27 -7.51 -1.43
N MET A 424 -0.08 -7.18 -2.68
CA MET A 424 -0.52 -8.17 -3.67
C MET A 424 0.58 -9.19 -3.96
N TYR A 425 1.82 -8.74 -4.13
CA TYR A 425 2.98 -9.59 -4.36
C TYR A 425 3.18 -10.59 -3.21
N VAL A 426 3.14 -10.14 -1.95
CA VAL A 426 3.32 -11.00 -0.77
C VAL A 426 2.17 -12.00 -0.65
N ALA A 427 0.91 -11.57 -0.80
CA ALA A 427 -0.25 -12.45 -0.73
C ALA A 427 -0.22 -13.56 -1.82
N ALA A 428 0.28 -13.23 -3.02
CA ALA A 428 0.47 -14.21 -4.09
C ALA A 428 1.61 -15.18 -3.80
N ARG A 429 2.70 -14.71 -3.19
CA ARG A 429 3.84 -15.55 -2.77
C ARG A 429 3.44 -16.59 -1.72
N GLU A 430 2.56 -16.22 -0.80
CA GLU A 430 2.02 -17.13 0.22
C GLU A 430 0.88 -18.04 -0.32
N GLY A 431 0.61 -18.01 -1.63
CA GLY A 431 -0.38 -18.89 -2.28
C GLY A 431 -1.84 -18.48 -2.11
N HIS A 432 -2.12 -17.29 -1.57
CA HIS A 432 -3.49 -16.78 -1.39
C HIS A 432 -4.05 -16.10 -2.63
N LEU A 433 -3.21 -15.74 -3.60
CA LEU A 433 -3.58 -15.15 -4.88
C LEU A 433 -2.89 -15.88 -6.04
N PRO A 434 -3.32 -15.66 -7.30
CA PRO A 434 -2.66 -16.23 -8.47
C PRO A 434 -1.15 -15.95 -8.48
N GLU A 435 -0.36 -16.98 -8.75
CA GLU A 435 1.10 -16.97 -8.66
C GLU A 435 1.75 -15.85 -9.50
N VAL A 436 1.15 -15.49 -10.65
CA VAL A 436 1.64 -14.43 -11.54
C VAL A 436 1.83 -13.07 -10.82
N PHE A 437 1.07 -12.79 -9.78
CA PHE A 437 1.20 -11.55 -9.02
C PHE A 437 2.41 -11.54 -8.08
N SER A 438 3.05 -12.70 -7.85
CA SER A 438 4.33 -12.80 -7.15
C SER A 438 5.55 -12.64 -8.07
N TYR A 439 5.33 -12.36 -9.37
CA TYR A 439 6.43 -12.22 -10.33
C TYR A 439 6.92 -10.77 -10.38
N ILE A 440 8.21 -10.63 -10.65
CA ILE A 440 8.91 -9.34 -10.75
C ILE A 440 9.47 -9.15 -12.16
N HIS A 441 9.57 -7.91 -12.61
CA HIS A 441 10.20 -7.57 -13.87
C HIS A 441 11.70 -7.88 -13.84
N VAL A 442 12.24 -8.51 -14.88
CA VAL A 442 13.59 -9.10 -14.89
C VAL A 442 14.69 -8.06 -14.71
N THR A 443 14.54 -6.87 -15.31
CA THR A 443 15.55 -5.80 -15.26
C THR A 443 15.24 -4.72 -14.23
N GLN A 444 13.97 -4.35 -14.06
CA GLN A 444 13.57 -3.27 -13.15
C GLN A 444 13.34 -3.74 -11.71
N LEU A 445 13.24 -5.04 -11.49
CA LEU A 445 12.99 -5.68 -10.18
C LEU A 445 11.74 -5.15 -9.47
N THR A 446 10.73 -4.77 -10.25
CA THR A 446 9.45 -4.23 -9.76
C THR A 446 8.33 -5.27 -9.92
N PRO A 447 7.31 -5.29 -9.03
CA PRO A 447 6.19 -6.23 -9.12
C PRO A 447 5.17 -5.77 -10.18
N LEU A 448 5.58 -5.76 -11.44
CA LEU A 448 4.84 -5.18 -12.56
C LEU A 448 3.41 -5.73 -12.73
N PRO A 449 3.14 -7.06 -12.65
CA PRO A 449 1.79 -7.59 -12.77
C PRO A 449 0.85 -7.05 -11.68
N SER A 450 1.33 -6.95 -10.43
CA SER A 450 0.57 -6.42 -9.30
C SER A 450 0.25 -4.93 -9.49
N LEU A 451 1.20 -4.13 -10.00
CA LEU A 451 1.00 -2.71 -10.27
C LEU A 451 -0.05 -2.49 -11.36
N ILE A 452 -0.01 -3.26 -12.45
CA ILE A 452 -0.98 -3.17 -13.55
C ILE A 452 -2.39 -3.47 -13.07
N VAL A 453 -2.58 -4.55 -12.30
CA VAL A 453 -3.91 -4.89 -11.79
C VAL A 453 -4.40 -3.84 -10.80
N SER A 454 -3.53 -3.33 -9.93
CA SER A 454 -3.89 -2.27 -8.97
C SER A 454 -4.38 -1.00 -9.66
N VAL A 455 -3.73 -0.55 -10.75
CA VAL A 455 -4.17 0.66 -11.47
C VAL A 455 -5.48 0.44 -12.20
N ILE A 456 -5.70 -0.73 -12.79
CA ILE A 456 -6.97 -1.05 -13.47
C ILE A 456 -8.11 -1.02 -12.46
N LEU A 457 -7.96 -1.68 -11.30
CA LEU A 457 -8.97 -1.70 -10.25
C LEU A 457 -9.22 -0.29 -9.70
N ALA A 458 -8.18 0.51 -9.47
CA ALA A 458 -8.32 1.89 -9.03
C ALA A 458 -9.08 2.76 -10.04
N CYS A 459 -8.78 2.65 -11.34
CA CYS A 459 -9.51 3.35 -12.39
C CYS A 459 -10.99 2.95 -12.45
N VAL A 460 -11.31 1.67 -12.30
CA VAL A 460 -12.70 1.20 -12.25
C VAL A 460 -13.43 1.83 -11.07
N LEU A 461 -12.83 1.87 -9.89
CA LEU A 461 -13.43 2.48 -8.70
C LEU A 461 -13.60 4.01 -8.85
N VAL A 462 -12.62 4.71 -9.42
CA VAL A 462 -12.69 6.14 -9.70
C VAL A 462 -13.82 6.48 -10.68
N LEU A 463 -13.95 5.70 -11.75
CA LEU A 463 -14.98 5.93 -12.76
C LEU A 463 -16.40 5.64 -12.24
N ALA A 464 -16.54 4.62 -11.38
CA ALA A 464 -17.82 4.17 -10.86
C ALA A 464 -18.29 4.95 -9.62
N GLY A 465 -17.35 5.49 -8.79
CA GLY A 465 -17.65 6.07 -7.49
C GLY A 465 -17.48 7.59 -7.42
N GLU A 466 -17.95 8.11 -6.28
CA GLU A 466 -17.67 9.47 -5.81
C GLU A 466 -16.66 9.41 -4.66
N ILE A 467 -15.93 10.52 -4.44
CA ILE A 467 -14.80 10.55 -3.49
C ILE A 467 -15.24 10.18 -2.05
N PHE A 468 -16.35 10.75 -1.56
CA PHE A 468 -16.82 10.48 -0.20
C PHE A 468 -17.39 9.06 -0.05
N ALA A 469 -18.13 8.57 -1.05
CA ALA A 469 -18.61 7.18 -1.05
C ALA A 469 -17.45 6.18 -1.03
N LEU A 470 -16.37 6.47 -1.74
CA LEU A 470 -15.16 5.63 -1.70
C LEU A 470 -14.43 5.70 -0.34
N ILE A 471 -14.43 6.88 0.31
CA ILE A 471 -13.88 7.05 1.68
C ILE A 471 -14.69 6.24 2.68
N ASP A 472 -16.03 6.32 2.65
CA ASP A 472 -16.92 5.56 3.51
C ASP A 472 -16.73 4.05 3.35
N PHE A 473 -16.71 3.60 2.09
CA PHE A 473 -16.48 2.20 1.75
C PHE A 473 -15.10 1.69 2.22
N PHE A 474 -14.04 2.48 1.99
CA PHE A 474 -12.70 2.18 2.47
C PHE A 474 -12.68 2.11 3.99
N SER A 475 -13.21 3.15 4.67
CA SER A 475 -13.16 3.28 6.12
C SER A 475 -13.92 2.14 6.81
N PHE A 476 -15.13 1.82 6.35
CA PHE A 476 -15.91 0.68 6.86
C PHE A 476 -15.10 -0.62 6.79
N THR A 477 -14.52 -0.90 5.63
CA THR A 477 -13.80 -2.15 5.40
C THR A 477 -12.46 -2.19 6.18
N ALA A 478 -11.73 -1.08 6.22
CA ALA A 478 -10.47 -0.98 6.95
C ALA A 478 -10.68 -1.15 8.45
N TRP A 479 -11.70 -0.51 9.03
CA TRP A 479 -11.99 -0.59 10.46
C TRP A 479 -12.48 -1.98 10.88
N PHE A 480 -13.17 -2.71 10.00
CA PHE A 480 -13.48 -4.12 10.23
C PHE A 480 -12.19 -4.95 10.42
N PHE A 481 -11.20 -4.80 9.54
CA PHE A 481 -9.95 -5.55 9.65
C PHE A 481 -9.02 -5.02 10.75
N TYR A 482 -9.03 -3.72 11.05
CA TYR A 482 -8.31 -3.19 12.21
C TYR A 482 -8.86 -3.77 13.52
N GLY A 483 -10.18 -3.87 13.65
CA GLY A 483 -10.82 -4.55 14.79
C GLY A 483 -10.41 -6.02 14.89
N LEU A 484 -10.41 -6.74 13.76
CA LEU A 484 -9.96 -8.14 13.71
C LEU A 484 -8.47 -8.28 14.09
N THR A 485 -7.64 -7.31 13.73
CA THR A 485 -6.23 -7.27 14.14
C THR A 485 -6.08 -6.98 15.64
N MET A 486 -6.91 -6.12 16.23
CA MET A 486 -6.94 -5.96 17.69
C MET A 486 -7.36 -7.25 18.39
N ALA A 487 -8.36 -7.95 17.87
CA ALA A 487 -8.75 -9.26 18.37
C ALA A 487 -7.59 -10.27 18.27
N SER A 488 -6.81 -10.25 17.17
CA SER A 488 -5.63 -11.11 17.02
C SER A 488 -4.58 -10.86 18.11
N LEU A 489 -4.33 -9.61 18.49
CA LEU A 489 -3.43 -9.28 19.58
C LEU A 489 -3.91 -9.85 20.91
N ILE A 490 -5.21 -9.76 21.19
CA ILE A 490 -5.81 -10.31 22.41
C ILE A 490 -5.69 -11.84 22.41
N VAL A 491 -5.98 -12.50 21.29
CA VAL A 491 -5.82 -13.96 21.12
C VAL A 491 -4.37 -14.38 21.34
N LEU A 492 -3.41 -13.69 20.73
CA LEU A 492 -1.97 -13.99 20.91
C LEU A 492 -1.51 -13.81 22.37
N ARG A 493 -2.09 -12.90 23.12
CA ARG A 493 -1.80 -12.75 24.55
C ARG A 493 -2.29 -13.92 25.40
N VAL A 494 -3.33 -14.62 24.95
CA VAL A 494 -3.88 -15.81 25.62
C VAL A 494 -3.17 -17.07 25.16
N THR A 495 -2.97 -17.24 23.86
CA THR A 495 -2.43 -18.48 23.25
C THR A 495 -0.90 -18.56 23.31
N GLN A 496 -0.20 -17.43 23.17
CA GLN A 496 1.26 -17.36 23.14
C GLN A 496 1.79 -16.49 24.28
N LYS A 497 1.48 -16.85 25.52
CA LYS A 497 1.85 -16.08 26.73
C LYS A 497 3.34 -15.89 26.90
N ASP A 498 4.13 -16.91 26.59
CA ASP A 498 5.57 -16.97 26.84
C ASP A 498 6.41 -16.37 25.69
N ARG A 499 5.76 -15.97 24.59
CA ARG A 499 6.46 -15.36 23.47
C ARG A 499 7.03 -13.98 23.85
N PRO A 500 8.32 -13.71 23.55
CA PRO A 500 8.95 -12.43 23.86
C PRO A 500 8.20 -11.25 23.24
N ARG A 501 7.90 -10.24 24.05
CA ARG A 501 7.27 -8.97 23.63
C ARG A 501 8.18 -7.81 24.01
N PRO A 502 9.08 -7.40 23.12
CA PRO A 502 10.00 -6.28 23.39
C PRO A 502 9.28 -4.98 23.74
N TYR A 503 8.11 -4.76 23.11
CA TYR A 503 7.19 -3.68 23.44
C TYR A 503 5.82 -4.26 23.78
N LYS A 504 5.20 -3.80 24.84
CA LYS A 504 3.90 -4.30 25.34
C LYS A 504 3.03 -3.14 25.79
N VAL A 505 1.83 -3.01 25.21
CA VAL A 505 0.84 -2.00 25.62
C VAL A 505 -0.07 -2.55 26.76
N PRO A 506 -0.67 -1.68 27.59
CA PRO A 506 -1.74 -2.10 28.48
C PRO A 506 -2.89 -2.76 27.70
N ILE A 507 -3.47 -3.85 28.24
CA ILE A 507 -4.54 -4.60 27.53
C ILE A 507 -5.77 -3.75 27.23
N ILE A 508 -6.00 -2.70 27.99
CA ILE A 508 -7.10 -1.77 27.78
C ILE A 508 -7.00 -1.06 26.44
N VAL A 509 -5.77 -0.83 25.91
CA VAL A 509 -5.54 -0.13 24.65
C VAL A 509 -6.13 -0.89 23.45
N PRO A 510 -5.73 -2.15 23.16
CA PRO A 510 -6.35 -2.89 22.06
C PRO A 510 -7.83 -3.18 22.27
N VAL A 511 -8.32 -3.26 23.53
CA VAL A 511 -9.75 -3.40 23.82
C VAL A 511 -10.52 -2.13 23.45
N ILE A 512 -10.01 -0.94 23.79
CA ILE A 512 -10.64 0.34 23.38
C ILE A 512 -10.69 0.44 21.86
N VAL A 513 -9.58 0.15 21.15
CA VAL A 513 -9.55 0.24 19.69
C VAL A 513 -10.49 -0.79 19.05
N LEU A 514 -10.61 -2.00 19.62
CA LEU A 514 -11.59 -3.00 19.19
C LEU A 514 -13.02 -2.49 19.36
N LEU A 515 -13.36 -1.89 20.50
CA LEU A 515 -14.70 -1.32 20.72
C LEU A 515 -15.00 -0.17 19.77
N VAL A 516 -14.03 0.72 19.52
CA VAL A 516 -14.14 1.79 18.51
C VAL A 516 -14.37 1.19 17.12
N SER A 517 -13.63 0.15 16.76
CA SER A 517 -13.80 -0.54 15.47
C SER A 517 -15.20 -1.15 15.34
N VAL A 518 -15.71 -1.78 16.40
CA VAL A 518 -17.10 -2.30 16.40
C VAL A 518 -18.11 -1.16 16.27
N TYR A 519 -17.93 -0.06 16.99
CA TYR A 519 -18.79 1.12 16.85
C TYR A 519 -18.81 1.66 15.43
N LEU A 520 -17.64 1.88 14.82
CA LEU A 520 -17.51 2.40 13.46
C LEU A 520 -18.13 1.49 12.40
N VAL A 521 -18.09 0.17 12.59
CA VAL A 521 -18.72 -0.78 11.66
C VAL A 521 -20.24 -0.87 11.88
N VAL A 522 -20.71 -0.86 13.14
CA VAL A 522 -22.11 -1.17 13.46
C VAL A 522 -23.01 0.07 13.40
N ALA A 523 -22.54 1.22 13.88
CA ALA A 523 -23.37 2.41 13.98
C ALA A 523 -23.93 2.92 12.65
N PRO A 524 -23.14 3.01 11.55
CA PRO A 524 -23.66 3.41 10.23
C PRO A 524 -24.68 2.41 9.69
N ILE A 525 -24.48 1.09 9.90
CA ILE A 525 -25.41 0.06 9.41
C ILE A 525 -26.79 0.19 10.07
N ILE A 526 -26.84 0.55 11.36
CA ILE A 526 -28.10 0.60 12.11
C ILE A 526 -28.91 1.85 11.76
N GLN A 527 -28.27 3.00 11.63
CA GLN A 527 -28.98 4.27 11.51
C GLN A 527 -29.11 4.81 10.08
N ASP A 528 -28.12 4.55 9.21
CA ASP A 528 -28.11 4.95 7.80
C ASP A 528 -27.63 3.78 6.94
N PRO A 529 -28.47 2.75 6.74
CA PRO A 529 -28.08 1.52 6.05
C PRO A 529 -27.82 1.79 4.57
N ARG A 530 -26.60 2.18 4.24
CA ARG A 530 -26.18 2.36 2.86
C ARG A 530 -25.86 1.03 2.21
N ILE A 531 -26.26 0.89 0.96
CA ILE A 531 -26.05 -0.34 0.19
C ILE A 531 -24.57 -0.66 -0.02
N GLU A 532 -23.73 0.37 0.02
CA GLU A 532 -22.26 0.29 -0.11
C GLU A 532 -21.64 -0.55 1.02
N PHE A 533 -22.13 -0.44 2.25
CA PHE A 533 -21.64 -1.25 3.38
C PHE A 533 -21.99 -2.73 3.21
N LEU A 534 -23.20 -3.01 2.69
CA LEU A 534 -23.60 -4.38 2.36
C LEU A 534 -22.71 -4.94 1.26
N TYR A 535 -22.43 -4.18 0.21
CA TYR A 535 -21.54 -4.60 -0.86
C TYR A 535 -20.12 -4.87 -0.35
N ALA A 536 -19.59 -4.00 0.52
CA ALA A 536 -18.28 -4.19 1.14
C ALA A 536 -18.20 -5.48 1.96
N PHE A 537 -19.22 -5.76 2.76
CA PHE A 537 -19.30 -6.99 3.55
C PHE A 537 -19.45 -8.22 2.67
N LEU A 538 -20.41 -8.23 1.73
CA LEU A 538 -20.63 -9.35 0.81
C LEU A 538 -19.40 -9.63 -0.05
N PHE A 539 -18.72 -8.59 -0.52
CA PHE A 539 -17.48 -8.76 -1.26
C PHE A 539 -16.39 -9.39 -0.39
N SER A 540 -16.20 -8.90 0.84
CA SER A 540 -15.20 -9.48 1.76
C SER A 540 -15.46 -10.96 2.00
N VAL A 541 -16.72 -11.33 2.27
CA VAL A 541 -17.13 -12.73 2.49
C VAL A 541 -17.07 -13.57 1.20
N SER A 542 -17.26 -12.96 0.02
CA SER A 542 -17.15 -13.66 -1.27
C SER A 542 -15.79 -14.32 -1.49
N GLY A 543 -14.75 -13.84 -0.82
CA GLY A 543 -13.44 -14.48 -0.80
C GLY A 543 -13.50 -15.96 -0.40
N LEU A 544 -14.47 -16.38 0.42
CA LEU A 544 -14.65 -17.78 0.80
C LEU A 544 -14.96 -18.68 -0.40
N ILE A 545 -15.61 -18.15 -1.45
CA ILE A 545 -15.89 -18.87 -2.69
C ILE A 545 -14.58 -19.31 -3.36
N PHE A 546 -13.54 -18.48 -3.24
CA PHE A 546 -12.21 -18.75 -3.79
C PHE A 546 -11.30 -19.48 -2.77
N TYR A 547 -11.44 -19.21 -1.49
CA TYR A 547 -10.68 -19.87 -0.43
C TYR A 547 -10.87 -21.40 -0.48
N VAL A 548 -12.12 -21.84 -0.53
CA VAL A 548 -12.45 -23.27 -0.45
C VAL A 548 -11.83 -24.07 -1.59
N PRO A 549 -12.02 -23.75 -2.88
CA PRO A 549 -11.46 -24.56 -3.96
C PRO A 549 -9.95 -24.40 -4.13
N PHE A 550 -9.39 -23.19 -3.95
CA PHE A 550 -8.00 -22.90 -4.33
C PHE A 550 -7.03 -23.02 -3.18
N VAL A 551 -7.38 -22.55 -1.99
CA VAL A 551 -6.50 -22.62 -0.83
C VAL A 551 -6.71 -23.92 -0.06
N LEU A 552 -7.95 -24.26 0.28
CA LEU A 552 -8.23 -25.44 1.10
C LEU A 552 -8.05 -26.75 0.32
N TYR A 553 -8.55 -26.83 -0.93
CA TYR A 553 -8.44 -28.04 -1.76
C TYR A 553 -7.27 -28.01 -2.74
N GLY A 554 -6.51 -26.91 -2.82
CA GLY A 554 -5.33 -26.78 -3.69
C GLY A 554 -5.62 -26.96 -5.19
N LYS A 555 -6.86 -26.70 -5.64
CA LYS A 555 -7.21 -26.87 -7.05
C LYS A 555 -6.47 -25.85 -7.91
N LYS A 556 -5.70 -26.36 -8.90
CA LYS A 556 -5.03 -25.49 -9.89
C LYS A 556 -5.94 -25.25 -11.08
N ILE A 557 -6.09 -24.01 -11.51
CA ILE A 557 -6.87 -23.66 -12.72
C ILE A 557 -6.02 -24.03 -13.94
N LYS A 558 -6.52 -24.94 -14.78
CA LYS A 558 -5.79 -25.46 -15.95
C LYS A 558 -5.30 -24.36 -16.91
N TYR A 559 -6.08 -23.30 -17.08
CA TYR A 559 -5.72 -22.18 -17.98
C TYR A 559 -4.84 -21.11 -17.31
N MET A 560 -4.64 -21.16 -16.01
CA MET A 560 -3.82 -20.17 -15.29
C MET A 560 -2.36 -20.21 -15.76
N GLN A 561 -1.84 -21.38 -16.09
CA GLN A 561 -0.49 -21.52 -16.63
C GLN A 561 -0.30 -20.77 -17.96
N ASN A 562 -1.32 -20.82 -18.84
CA ASN A 562 -1.27 -20.08 -20.12
C ASN A 562 -1.32 -18.57 -19.90
N ILE A 563 -2.14 -18.12 -18.93
CA ILE A 563 -2.23 -16.72 -18.55
C ILE A 563 -0.89 -16.27 -17.94
N THR A 564 -0.34 -17.05 -17.04
CA THR A 564 0.97 -16.78 -16.42
C THR A 564 2.06 -16.70 -17.48
N TYR A 565 2.06 -17.63 -18.44
CA TYR A 565 3.00 -17.62 -19.56
C TYR A 565 2.86 -16.35 -20.42
N LEU A 566 1.62 -15.96 -20.75
CA LEU A 566 1.37 -14.73 -21.48
C LEU A 566 1.95 -13.50 -20.74
N PHE A 567 1.69 -13.40 -19.43
CA PHE A 567 2.24 -12.32 -18.61
C PHE A 567 3.77 -12.35 -18.54
N GLN A 568 4.39 -13.53 -18.45
CA GLN A 568 5.85 -13.67 -18.46
C GLN A 568 6.46 -13.13 -19.75
N VAL A 569 5.88 -13.50 -20.88
CA VAL A 569 6.41 -13.10 -22.21
C VAL A 569 6.16 -11.61 -22.47
N VAL A 570 4.93 -11.14 -22.24
CA VAL A 570 4.54 -9.75 -22.57
C VAL A 570 5.19 -8.75 -21.63
N LEU A 571 5.25 -9.07 -20.34
CA LEU A 571 5.74 -8.15 -19.29
C LEU A 571 7.20 -8.42 -18.90
N MET A 572 7.88 -9.42 -19.49
CA MET A 572 9.24 -9.83 -19.12
C MET A 572 9.39 -10.03 -17.60
N VAL A 573 8.49 -10.81 -16.98
CA VAL A 573 8.47 -11.06 -15.54
C VAL A 573 8.84 -12.50 -15.23
N ALA A 574 9.51 -12.71 -14.09
CA ALA A 574 9.96 -14.02 -13.62
C ALA A 574 9.56 -14.24 -12.15
N PRO A 575 9.40 -15.51 -11.72
CA PRO A 575 9.12 -15.83 -10.33
C PRO A 575 10.28 -15.38 -9.44
N SER A 576 9.95 -14.70 -8.36
CA SER A 576 10.93 -14.28 -7.36
C SER A 576 11.34 -15.49 -6.51
N LYS A 577 12.61 -15.87 -6.53
CA LYS A 577 13.19 -16.87 -5.62
C LYS A 577 13.60 -16.20 -4.31
N TYR A 578 12.66 -15.69 -3.56
CA TYR A 578 12.93 -15.20 -2.22
C TYR A 578 12.73 -16.34 -1.22
N VAL A 579 13.82 -16.74 -0.56
CA VAL A 579 13.77 -17.62 0.62
C VAL A 579 13.93 -16.70 1.83
N PRO A 580 12.91 -16.56 2.71
CA PRO A 580 13.08 -15.83 3.95
C PRO A 580 14.22 -16.46 4.74
N THR A 581 15.19 -15.67 5.17
CA THR A 581 16.14 -16.11 6.21
C THR A 581 15.40 -16.09 7.54
N GLU A 582 15.37 -17.23 8.22
CA GLU A 582 14.92 -17.37 9.60
C GLU A 582 15.65 -16.43 10.57
#